data_8f6559b5ba79672535c5c7af9565e747
#
_entry.id   8f6559b5ba79672535c5c7af9565e747
#
_cell.length_a   1.000
_cell.length_b   1.000
_cell.length_c   1.000
_cell.angle_alpha   90.00
_cell.angle_beta   90.00
_cell.angle_gamma   90.00
#
_symmetry.space_group_name_H-M   'P 1'
#
loop_
_entity.id
_entity.type
_entity.pdbx_description
1 polymer ?
#
loop_
_entity_poly.entity_id
_entity_poly.type
_entity_poly.pdbx_seq_one_letter_code
_entity_poly.pdbx_strand_id
1 'polypeptide(L)'
;MSSNNRILVVEPEPQAASIVRDTLLSAGHGIVVVTSFEDAVRVMNDGAADLLVTALRLGAFNGLHLVIRSRVLHPDVPALVVADAGDRTSDIDRLGVRFLPKPVDAIDLSTSVAELLAQRGVPSTALQRRWPRKHAHLPAKISDRQIEVVDLSYGGLRLESPIPPSGGAPVTVSFPTLGLTVTGVARWTKSLGNGSGSWCGVEILEGGADTTAAWRGVVDSIH
;
A
#
# COMPACT_ATOMS: atom_id res chain seq x y z
N MET A 1 15.69 25.55 16.20
CA MET A 1 16.69 24.82 15.39
C MET A 1 15.88 24.13 14.27
N SER A 2 15.99 24.63 13.03
CA SER A 2 15.31 24.04 11.90
C SER A 2 16.00 22.71 11.58
N SER A 3 15.33 21.62 11.86
CA SER A 3 15.82 20.29 11.49
C SER A 3 15.77 20.17 9.97
N ASN A 4 16.94 20.06 9.35
CA ASN A 4 17.06 19.83 7.90
C ASN A 4 16.64 18.39 7.57
N ASN A 5 15.32 18.17 7.45
CA ASN A 5 14.79 16.84 7.11
C ASN A 5 14.87 16.62 5.60
N ARG A 6 15.17 15.39 5.20
CA ARG A 6 15.19 14.95 3.81
C ARG A 6 13.82 14.47 3.39
N ILE A 7 13.16 15.13 2.45
CA ILE A 7 11.82 14.81 1.97
C ILE A 7 11.90 14.28 0.54
N LEU A 8 11.33 13.10 0.30
CA LEU A 8 11.14 12.55 -1.03
C LEU A 8 9.79 13.02 -1.58
N VAL A 9 9.82 13.76 -2.67
CA VAL A 9 8.63 14.23 -3.40
C VAL A 9 8.50 13.45 -4.69
N VAL A 10 7.35 12.82 -4.90
CA VAL A 10 7.03 12.03 -6.10
C VAL A 10 5.83 12.65 -6.78
N GLU A 11 6.08 13.45 -7.80
CA GLU A 11 5.06 14.20 -8.52
C GLU A 11 5.39 14.24 -10.03
N PRO A 12 4.57 13.61 -10.88
CA PRO A 12 4.80 13.58 -12.32
C PRO A 12 4.61 14.95 -12.99
N GLU A 13 3.74 15.80 -12.42
CA GLU A 13 3.41 17.08 -13.00
C GLU A 13 4.46 18.14 -12.63
N PRO A 14 5.20 18.73 -13.61
CA PRO A 14 6.32 19.62 -13.30
C PRO A 14 5.93 20.87 -12.50
N GLN A 15 4.75 21.43 -12.77
CA GLN A 15 4.27 22.64 -12.08
C GLN A 15 3.96 22.33 -10.61
N ALA A 16 3.23 21.24 -10.35
CA ALA A 16 2.91 20.80 -8.99
C ALA A 16 4.19 20.42 -8.23
N ALA A 17 5.11 19.71 -8.89
CA ALA A 17 6.41 19.36 -8.32
C ALA A 17 7.21 20.59 -7.90
N SER A 18 7.23 21.65 -8.73
CA SER A 18 7.91 22.91 -8.42
C SER A 18 7.30 23.61 -7.22
N ILE A 19 5.97 23.71 -7.15
CA ILE A 19 5.27 24.33 -6.02
C ILE A 19 5.61 23.61 -4.70
N VAL A 20 5.48 22.28 -4.69
CA VAL A 20 5.77 21.48 -3.50
C VAL A 20 7.23 21.63 -3.10
N ARG A 21 8.17 21.49 -4.05
CA ARG A 21 9.59 21.65 -3.82
C ARG A 21 9.94 23.00 -3.22
N ASP A 22 9.49 24.10 -3.86
CA ASP A 22 9.88 25.45 -3.50
C ASP A 22 9.30 25.84 -2.13
N THR A 23 8.08 25.39 -1.83
CA THR A 23 7.48 25.56 -0.51
C THR A 23 8.30 24.86 0.58
N LEU A 24 8.68 23.62 0.38
CA LEU A 24 9.39 22.82 1.38
C LEU A 24 10.87 23.23 1.50
N LEU A 25 11.52 23.67 0.42
CA LEU A 25 12.84 24.29 0.47
C LEU A 25 12.83 25.56 1.29
N SER A 26 11.81 26.41 1.10
CA SER A 26 11.65 27.65 1.88
C SER A 26 11.41 27.38 3.37
N ALA A 27 10.85 26.23 3.71
CA ALA A 27 10.71 25.75 5.08
C ALA A 27 11.99 25.14 5.68
N GLY A 28 13.09 25.08 4.92
CA GLY A 28 14.41 24.64 5.38
C GLY A 28 14.65 23.12 5.28
N HIS A 29 13.88 22.41 4.44
CA HIS A 29 14.05 20.97 4.23
C HIS A 29 14.95 20.67 3.02
N GLY A 30 15.66 19.54 3.07
CA GLY A 30 16.34 18.98 1.90
C GLY A 30 15.35 18.17 1.04
N ILE A 31 15.24 18.48 -0.26
CA ILE A 31 14.21 17.91 -1.12
C ILE A 31 14.84 17.07 -2.23
N VAL A 32 14.34 15.86 -2.40
CA VAL A 32 14.58 15.00 -3.56
C VAL A 32 13.29 14.88 -4.33
N VAL A 33 13.26 15.35 -5.58
CA VAL A 33 12.09 15.27 -6.44
C VAL A 33 12.32 14.20 -7.50
N VAL A 34 11.35 13.30 -7.66
CA VAL A 34 11.28 12.32 -8.73
C VAL A 34 9.90 12.32 -9.37
N THR A 35 9.79 11.89 -10.61
CA THR A 35 8.55 11.97 -11.39
C THR A 35 7.91 10.61 -11.65
N SER A 36 8.60 9.51 -11.31
CA SER A 36 8.12 8.16 -11.56
C SER A 36 8.10 7.31 -10.29
N PHE A 37 7.29 6.26 -10.33
CA PHE A 37 7.23 5.25 -9.29
C PHE A 37 8.58 4.53 -9.13
N GLU A 38 9.20 4.17 -10.24
CA GLU A 38 10.46 3.42 -10.29
C GLU A 38 11.62 4.21 -9.69
N ASP A 39 11.71 5.50 -10.00
CA ASP A 39 12.74 6.38 -9.43
C ASP A 39 12.53 6.57 -7.93
N ALA A 40 11.28 6.71 -7.50
CA ALA A 40 10.95 6.78 -6.07
C ALA A 40 11.40 5.52 -5.33
N VAL A 41 11.12 4.34 -5.89
CA VAL A 41 11.57 3.05 -5.33
C VAL A 41 13.09 3.00 -5.25
N ARG A 42 13.82 3.47 -6.27
CA ARG A 42 15.28 3.52 -6.27
C ARG A 42 15.80 4.39 -5.13
N VAL A 43 15.29 5.63 -5.02
CA VAL A 43 15.67 6.55 -3.94
C VAL A 43 15.37 5.98 -2.56
N MET A 44 14.23 5.29 -2.38
CA MET A 44 13.88 4.67 -1.12
C MET A 44 14.78 3.49 -0.75
N ASN A 45 15.28 2.75 -1.73
CA ASN A 45 16.23 1.65 -1.50
C ASN A 45 17.64 2.17 -1.16
N ASP A 46 18.04 3.31 -1.72
CA ASP A 46 19.36 3.92 -1.51
C ASP A 46 19.48 4.65 -0.16
N GLY A 47 18.37 4.93 0.49
CA GLY A 47 18.36 5.55 1.81
C GLY A 47 17.01 6.10 2.21
N ALA A 48 16.76 6.11 3.51
CA ALA A 48 15.51 6.65 4.05
C ALA A 48 15.40 8.17 3.85
N ALA A 49 14.25 8.61 3.34
CA ALA A 49 13.79 9.97 3.53
C ALA A 49 13.18 10.10 4.94
N ASP A 50 13.06 11.33 5.44
CA ASP A 50 12.38 11.60 6.71
C ASP A 50 10.87 11.71 6.54
N LEU A 51 10.40 11.97 5.31
CA LEU A 51 9.00 12.03 4.92
C LEU A 51 8.85 11.72 3.43
N LEU A 52 7.77 11.02 3.06
CA LEU A 52 7.34 10.80 1.69
C LEU A 52 6.15 11.70 1.36
N VAL A 53 6.28 12.53 0.33
CA VAL A 53 5.17 13.25 -0.31
C VAL A 53 4.94 12.64 -1.69
N THR A 54 3.77 12.12 -1.98
CA THR A 54 3.51 11.46 -3.26
C THR A 54 2.19 11.89 -3.86
N ALA A 55 2.18 12.12 -5.17
CA ALA A 55 0.93 12.17 -5.92
C ALA A 55 0.23 10.81 -5.86
N LEU A 56 -1.10 10.81 -5.91
CA LEU A 56 -1.87 9.56 -5.95
C LEU A 56 -1.70 8.85 -7.30
N ARG A 57 -1.66 9.59 -8.40
CA ARG A 57 -1.50 9.04 -9.75
C ARG A 57 -0.06 9.20 -10.23
N LEU A 58 0.60 8.08 -10.49
CA LEU A 58 1.98 8.02 -10.96
C LEU A 58 2.06 7.25 -12.29
N GLY A 59 1.43 7.79 -13.33
CA GLY A 59 1.27 7.09 -14.60
C GLY A 59 0.41 5.84 -14.46
N ALA A 60 0.99 4.67 -14.71
CA ALA A 60 0.32 3.37 -14.54
C ALA A 60 0.24 2.91 -13.06
N PHE A 61 0.89 3.61 -12.15
CA PHE A 61 0.97 3.22 -10.74
C PHE A 61 0.16 4.15 -9.84
N ASN A 62 -0.18 3.64 -8.65
CA ASN A 62 -0.84 4.40 -7.60
C ASN A 62 0.17 4.76 -6.51
N GLY A 63 0.22 6.02 -6.11
CA GLY A 63 1.11 6.51 -5.05
C GLY A 63 0.92 5.84 -3.70
N LEU A 64 -0.26 5.26 -3.43
CA LEU A 64 -0.47 4.46 -2.22
C LEU A 64 0.44 3.22 -2.17
N HIS A 65 0.86 2.70 -3.32
CA HIS A 65 1.83 1.60 -3.37
C HIS A 65 3.21 2.05 -2.85
N LEU A 66 3.61 3.30 -3.14
CA LEU A 66 4.83 3.86 -2.55
C LEU A 66 4.70 4.01 -1.04
N VAL A 67 3.55 4.49 -0.55
CA VAL A 67 3.28 4.61 0.89
C VAL A 67 3.41 3.25 1.57
N ILE A 68 2.79 2.23 1.01
CA ILE A 68 2.83 0.87 1.55
C ILE A 68 4.28 0.34 1.53
N ARG A 69 5.00 0.54 0.43
CA ARG A 69 6.40 0.13 0.30
C ARG A 69 7.30 0.88 1.28
N SER A 70 7.11 2.20 1.44
CA SER A 70 7.83 3.00 2.43
C SER A 70 7.67 2.44 3.84
N ARG A 71 6.46 2.10 4.22
CA ARG A 71 6.17 1.51 5.55
C ARG A 71 6.80 0.16 5.78
N VAL A 72 7.04 -0.60 4.73
CA VAL A 72 7.74 -1.88 4.80
C VAL A 72 9.24 -1.69 5.00
N LEU A 73 9.83 -0.78 4.23
CA LEU A 73 11.26 -0.53 4.25
C LEU A 73 11.67 0.38 5.42
N HIS A 74 10.82 1.38 5.71
CA HIS A 74 11.08 2.45 6.66
C HIS A 74 9.79 2.75 7.45
N PRO A 75 9.41 1.93 8.45
CA PRO A 75 8.12 2.03 9.16
C PRO A 75 7.91 3.37 9.88
N ASP A 76 8.99 4.03 10.25
CA ASP A 76 8.96 5.32 10.97
C ASP A 76 8.85 6.53 10.04
N VAL A 77 8.85 6.33 8.72
CA VAL A 77 8.75 7.40 7.74
C VAL A 77 7.27 7.70 7.45
N PRO A 78 6.77 8.87 7.87
CA PRO A 78 5.41 9.28 7.56
C PRO A 78 5.23 9.57 6.07
N ALA A 79 3.98 9.56 5.63
CA ALA A 79 3.65 9.85 4.24
C ALA A 79 2.48 10.84 4.13
N LEU A 80 2.54 11.67 3.08
CA LEU A 80 1.51 12.60 2.66
C LEU A 80 1.14 12.28 1.22
N VAL A 81 -0.16 12.12 0.95
CA VAL A 81 -0.68 11.92 -0.41
C VAL A 81 -1.31 13.22 -0.90
N VAL A 82 -0.92 13.63 -2.10
CA VAL A 82 -1.43 14.83 -2.78
C VAL A 82 -2.21 14.39 -4.01
N ALA A 83 -3.48 14.80 -4.13
CA ALA A 83 -4.32 14.48 -5.29
C ALA A 83 -5.52 15.41 -5.38
N ASP A 84 -6.29 15.31 -6.46
CA ASP A 84 -7.54 16.06 -6.58
C ASP A 84 -8.53 15.68 -5.47
N ALA A 85 -9.34 16.62 -5.01
CA ALA A 85 -10.27 16.40 -3.90
C ALA A 85 -11.22 15.21 -4.14
N GLY A 86 -11.63 15.01 -5.40
CA GLY A 86 -12.48 13.90 -5.82
C GLY A 86 -11.78 12.54 -5.84
N ASP A 87 -10.45 12.50 -5.77
CA ASP A 87 -9.65 11.27 -5.76
C ASP A 87 -9.44 10.70 -4.33
N ARG A 88 -9.97 11.36 -3.31
CA ARG A 88 -9.91 10.83 -1.94
C ARG A 88 -10.71 9.53 -1.85
N THR A 89 -10.00 8.43 -1.66
CA THR A 89 -10.58 7.09 -1.59
C THR A 89 -10.60 6.56 -0.15
N SER A 90 -11.48 5.58 0.09
CA SER A 90 -11.50 4.84 1.36
C SER A 90 -10.16 4.17 1.70
N ASP A 91 -9.32 3.92 0.71
CA ASP A 91 -7.99 3.31 0.93
C ASP A 91 -7.01 4.30 1.57
N ILE A 92 -7.10 5.60 1.26
CA ILE A 92 -6.33 6.66 1.93
C ILE A 92 -6.69 6.68 3.42
N ASP A 93 -8.00 6.66 3.72
CA ASP A 93 -8.48 6.67 5.11
C ASP A 93 -8.12 5.38 5.85
N ARG A 94 -8.22 4.22 5.22
CA ARG A 94 -7.80 2.93 5.79
C ARG A 94 -6.31 2.84 6.08
N LEU A 95 -5.49 3.44 5.23
CA LEU A 95 -4.06 3.52 5.45
C LEU A 95 -3.69 4.56 6.50
N GLY A 96 -4.61 5.40 6.94
CA GLY A 96 -4.34 6.48 7.88
C GLY A 96 -3.26 7.42 7.36
N VAL A 97 -3.26 7.67 6.05
CA VAL A 97 -2.30 8.56 5.41
C VAL A 97 -2.87 9.96 5.37
N ARG A 98 -2.06 10.95 5.68
CA ARG A 98 -2.45 12.34 5.50
C ARG A 98 -2.73 12.61 4.02
N PHE A 99 -3.86 13.23 3.74
CA PHE A 99 -4.28 13.64 2.42
C PHE A 99 -4.31 15.16 2.30
N LEU A 100 -3.79 15.70 1.20
CA LEU A 100 -3.82 17.10 0.88
C LEU A 100 -4.43 17.28 -0.53
N PRO A 101 -5.53 18.05 -0.68
CA PRO A 101 -6.15 18.25 -1.99
C PRO A 101 -5.31 19.19 -2.87
N LYS A 102 -5.37 18.96 -4.19
CA LYS A 102 -4.91 19.91 -5.20
C LYS A 102 -6.02 20.97 -5.46
N PRO A 103 -5.68 22.23 -5.74
CA PRO A 103 -4.33 22.80 -5.79
C PRO A 103 -3.70 22.90 -4.40
N VAL A 104 -2.41 22.60 -4.32
CA VAL A 104 -1.69 22.55 -3.04
C VAL A 104 -1.50 23.98 -2.52
N ASP A 105 -2.06 24.26 -1.35
CA ASP A 105 -1.78 25.48 -0.61
C ASP A 105 -0.45 25.35 0.15
N ALA A 106 0.37 26.40 0.11
CA ALA A 106 1.71 26.39 0.72
C ALA A 106 1.66 26.30 2.26
N ILE A 107 0.66 26.93 2.90
CA ILE A 107 0.48 26.91 4.35
C ILE A 107 0.02 25.51 4.79
N ASP A 108 -0.98 24.96 4.10
CA ASP A 108 -1.50 23.63 4.40
C ASP A 108 -0.43 22.56 4.22
N LEU A 109 0.38 22.67 3.16
CA LEU A 109 1.50 21.76 2.92
C LEU A 109 2.53 21.83 4.05
N SER A 110 2.99 23.04 4.37
CA SER A 110 4.02 23.26 5.41
C SER A 110 3.52 22.79 6.77
N THR A 111 2.28 23.09 7.12
CA THR A 111 1.65 22.65 8.38
C THR A 111 1.55 21.13 8.44
N SER A 112 1.04 20.48 7.37
CA SER A 112 0.91 19.03 7.30
C SER A 112 2.26 18.32 7.41
N VAL A 113 3.29 18.85 6.75
CA VAL A 113 4.65 18.31 6.80
C VAL A 113 5.25 18.48 8.21
N ALA A 114 5.10 19.64 8.83
CA ALA A 114 5.60 19.88 10.19
C ALA A 114 4.94 18.94 11.22
N GLU A 115 3.63 18.76 11.15
CA GLU A 115 2.88 17.83 12.01
C GLU A 115 3.34 16.39 11.83
N LEU A 116 3.51 15.94 10.58
CA LEU A 116 3.96 14.59 10.28
C LEU A 116 5.38 14.32 10.77
N LEU A 117 6.29 15.26 10.59
CA LEU A 117 7.66 15.15 11.07
C LEU A 117 7.75 15.16 12.60
N ALA A 118 6.88 15.93 13.27
CA ALA A 118 6.80 15.95 14.74
C ALA A 118 6.27 14.61 15.31
N GLN A 119 5.47 13.88 14.55
CA GLN A 119 4.94 12.57 14.93
C GLN A 119 5.86 11.40 14.56
N ARG A 120 7.00 11.66 13.96
CA ARG A 120 7.96 10.63 13.56
C ARG A 120 8.41 9.80 14.77
N GLY A 121 8.41 8.50 14.63
CA GLY A 121 8.77 7.57 15.72
C GLY A 121 7.61 7.23 16.67
N VAL A 122 6.42 7.81 16.49
CA VAL A 122 5.22 7.36 17.17
C VAL A 122 4.60 6.21 16.35
N PRO A 123 4.57 4.97 16.86
CA PRO A 123 3.96 3.87 16.12
C PRO A 123 2.50 4.21 15.81
N SER A 124 2.16 4.26 14.53
CA SER A 124 0.77 4.46 14.13
C SER A 124 -0.03 3.22 14.52
N THR A 125 -0.84 3.33 15.56
CA THR A 125 -1.74 2.25 16.00
C THR A 125 -2.80 1.87 14.96
N ALA A 126 -2.97 2.67 13.92
CA ALA A 126 -3.89 2.41 12.81
C ALA A 126 -3.39 1.31 11.85
N LEU A 127 -2.14 0.85 11.97
CA LEU A 127 -1.50 -0.04 10.99
C LEU A 127 -1.20 -1.43 11.54
N GLN A 128 -2.24 -2.17 11.88
CA GLN A 128 -2.09 -3.62 12.06
C GLN A 128 -2.05 -4.41 10.73
N ARG A 129 -2.21 -3.78 9.57
CA ARG A 129 -2.23 -4.46 8.28
C ARG A 129 -1.25 -3.83 7.30
N ARG A 130 -0.31 -4.64 6.84
CA ARG A 130 0.71 -4.26 5.85
C ARG A 130 0.14 -3.84 4.50
N TRP A 131 -1.06 -4.36 4.13
CA TRP A 131 -1.69 -4.18 2.81
C TRP A 131 -3.19 -3.92 2.95
N PRO A 132 -3.76 -2.90 2.25
CA PRO A 132 -5.20 -2.73 2.15
C PRO A 132 -5.80 -3.95 1.45
N ARG A 133 -7.00 -4.33 1.87
CA ARG A 133 -7.74 -5.43 1.25
C ARG A 133 -8.86 -4.88 0.39
N LYS A 134 -9.02 -5.48 -0.77
CA LYS A 134 -10.13 -5.25 -1.66
C LYS A 134 -11.11 -6.42 -1.55
N HIS A 135 -12.39 -6.11 -1.49
CA HIS A 135 -13.41 -7.14 -1.58
C HIS A 135 -13.40 -7.77 -2.98
N ALA A 136 -13.53 -9.08 -3.02
CA ALA A 136 -13.52 -9.83 -4.27
C ALA A 136 -14.41 -11.06 -4.11
N HIS A 137 -14.92 -11.55 -5.23
CA HIS A 137 -15.60 -12.81 -5.35
C HIS A 137 -14.93 -13.61 -6.46
N LEU A 138 -13.78 -14.22 -6.14
CA LEU A 138 -12.98 -14.93 -7.11
C LEU A 138 -13.03 -16.43 -6.84
N PRO A 139 -13.55 -17.24 -7.81
CA PRO A 139 -13.49 -18.68 -7.72
C PRO A 139 -12.04 -19.14 -7.82
N ALA A 140 -11.63 -19.97 -6.87
CA ALA A 140 -10.30 -20.53 -6.80
C ALA A 140 -10.34 -21.98 -6.33
N LYS A 141 -9.17 -22.63 -6.31
CA LYS A 141 -9.02 -24.00 -5.81
C LYS A 141 -7.84 -24.11 -4.85
N ILE A 142 -8.04 -24.97 -3.84
CA ILE A 142 -6.94 -25.50 -3.03
C ILE A 142 -6.92 -27.00 -3.28
N SER A 143 -5.82 -27.49 -3.90
CA SER A 143 -5.78 -28.83 -4.49
C SER A 143 -6.93 -28.98 -5.50
N ASP A 144 -7.84 -29.95 -5.33
CA ASP A 144 -9.00 -30.16 -6.21
C ASP A 144 -10.30 -29.56 -5.66
N ARG A 145 -10.25 -28.87 -4.50
CA ARG A 145 -11.45 -28.33 -3.86
C ARG A 145 -11.71 -26.91 -4.32
N GLN A 146 -12.94 -26.65 -4.72
CA GLN A 146 -13.39 -25.30 -5.00
C GLN A 146 -13.51 -24.49 -3.70
N ILE A 147 -13.03 -23.26 -3.75
CA ILE A 147 -13.12 -22.27 -2.69
C ILE A 147 -13.47 -20.92 -3.30
N GLU A 148 -13.87 -19.99 -2.48
CA GLU A 148 -14.08 -18.59 -2.88
C GLU A 148 -13.11 -17.67 -2.15
N VAL A 149 -12.42 -16.81 -2.90
CA VAL A 149 -11.63 -15.72 -2.33
C VAL A 149 -12.54 -14.52 -2.17
N VAL A 150 -12.76 -14.11 -0.93
CA VAL A 150 -13.72 -13.04 -0.55
C VAL A 150 -13.07 -11.67 -0.34
N ASP A 151 -11.79 -11.64 -0.07
CA ASP A 151 -10.97 -10.43 -0.15
C ASP A 151 -9.49 -10.77 -0.41
N LEU A 152 -8.78 -9.82 -0.97
CA LEU A 152 -7.38 -9.98 -1.29
C LEU A 152 -6.60 -8.66 -1.17
N SER A 153 -5.30 -8.80 -1.01
CA SER A 153 -4.32 -7.72 -0.95
C SER A 153 -2.99 -8.20 -1.51
N TYR A 154 -1.99 -7.34 -1.69
CA TYR A 154 -0.67 -7.77 -2.16
C TYR A 154 -0.02 -8.83 -1.27
N GLY A 155 -0.23 -8.76 0.05
CA GLY A 155 0.38 -9.69 1.01
C GLY A 155 -0.47 -10.89 1.38
N GLY A 156 -1.69 -11.02 0.88
CA GLY A 156 -2.55 -12.14 1.27
C GLY A 156 -3.96 -12.07 0.75
N LEU A 157 -4.69 -13.14 1.04
CA LEU A 157 -6.09 -13.29 0.69
C LEU A 157 -6.90 -13.89 1.85
N ARG A 158 -8.20 -13.66 1.84
CA ARG A 158 -9.15 -14.38 2.68
C ARG A 158 -10.02 -15.24 1.78
N LEU A 159 -10.09 -16.48 2.12
CA LEU A 159 -10.93 -17.46 1.42
C LEU A 159 -12.03 -17.98 2.32
N GLU A 160 -13.11 -18.42 1.69
CA GLU A 160 -14.16 -19.18 2.30
C GLU A 160 -14.07 -20.64 1.80
N SER A 161 -14.06 -21.58 2.75
CA SER A 161 -13.92 -22.99 2.48
C SER A 161 -14.73 -23.81 3.47
N PRO A 162 -15.42 -24.87 3.01
CA PRO A 162 -16.04 -25.84 3.91
C PRO A 162 -15.04 -26.55 4.82
N ILE A 163 -13.83 -26.78 4.31
CA ILE A 163 -12.73 -27.41 5.02
C ILE A 163 -11.50 -26.52 4.88
N PRO A 164 -11.27 -25.60 5.83
CA PRO A 164 -10.17 -24.66 5.76
C PRO A 164 -8.83 -25.36 6.06
N PRO A 165 -7.72 -24.86 5.50
CA PRO A 165 -6.38 -25.29 5.89
C PRO A 165 -6.14 -25.03 7.37
N SER A 166 -5.36 -25.92 8.01
CA SER A 166 -4.91 -25.71 9.39
C SER A 166 -3.97 -24.50 9.52
N GLY A 167 -4.02 -23.81 10.65
CA GLY A 167 -3.12 -22.69 10.90
C GLY A 167 -1.65 -23.13 10.83
N GLY A 168 -0.82 -22.34 10.16
CA GLY A 168 0.59 -22.64 9.89
C GLY A 168 0.83 -23.55 8.68
N ALA A 169 -0.20 -24.15 8.10
CA ALA A 169 -0.03 -25.05 6.94
C ALA A 169 0.32 -24.26 5.67
N PRO A 170 1.20 -24.79 4.81
CA PRO A 170 1.42 -24.25 3.47
C PRO A 170 0.16 -24.45 2.63
N VAL A 171 -0.18 -23.46 1.84
CA VAL A 171 -1.38 -23.43 1.01
C VAL A 171 -1.01 -23.00 -0.40
N THR A 172 -1.43 -23.79 -1.38
CA THR A 172 -1.34 -23.42 -2.79
C THR A 172 -2.75 -23.11 -3.28
N VAL A 173 -2.97 -21.88 -3.72
CA VAL A 173 -4.25 -21.41 -4.27
C VAL A 173 -4.10 -21.20 -5.76
N SER A 174 -4.91 -21.90 -6.55
CA SER A 174 -4.95 -21.74 -7.99
C SER A 174 -6.22 -21.00 -8.42
N PHE A 175 -6.07 -20.10 -9.37
CA PHE A 175 -7.13 -19.32 -10.01
C PHE A 175 -7.22 -19.76 -11.48
N PRO A 176 -8.03 -20.78 -11.80
CA PRO A 176 -8.06 -21.36 -13.15
C PRO A 176 -8.45 -20.35 -14.23
N THR A 177 -9.36 -19.44 -13.91
CA THR A 177 -9.83 -18.38 -14.82
C THR A 177 -8.77 -17.32 -15.14
N LEU A 178 -7.75 -17.18 -14.27
CA LEU A 178 -6.67 -16.21 -14.40
C LEU A 178 -5.35 -16.86 -14.83
N GLY A 179 -5.31 -18.19 -14.92
CA GLY A 179 -4.07 -18.93 -15.18
C GLY A 179 -2.99 -18.72 -14.11
N LEU A 180 -3.37 -18.31 -12.89
CA LEU A 180 -2.47 -17.94 -11.83
C LEU A 180 -2.52 -18.94 -10.67
N THR A 181 -1.35 -19.25 -10.13
CA THR A 181 -1.22 -20.04 -8.91
C THR A 181 -0.29 -19.30 -7.94
N VAL A 182 -0.72 -19.13 -6.71
CA VAL A 182 0.04 -18.50 -5.63
C VAL A 182 0.23 -19.45 -4.45
N THR A 183 1.37 -19.34 -3.78
CA THR A 183 1.66 -20.12 -2.58
C THR A 183 1.66 -19.21 -1.36
N GLY A 184 1.23 -19.72 -0.24
CA GLY A 184 1.14 -18.97 1.00
C GLY A 184 1.12 -19.86 2.23
N VAL A 185 0.85 -19.25 3.37
CA VAL A 185 0.68 -19.92 4.66
C VAL A 185 -0.65 -19.50 5.27
N ALA A 186 -1.44 -20.47 5.71
CA ALA A 186 -2.64 -20.20 6.48
C ALA A 186 -2.27 -19.59 7.83
N ARG A 187 -2.73 -18.38 8.10
CA ARG A 187 -2.37 -17.65 9.35
C ARG A 187 -3.44 -17.79 10.42
N TRP A 188 -4.70 -17.83 10.01
CA TRP A 188 -5.83 -17.98 10.92
C TRP A 188 -7.03 -18.60 10.22
N THR A 189 -7.90 -19.24 11.03
CA THR A 189 -9.15 -19.79 10.58
C THR A 189 -10.26 -19.37 11.54
N LYS A 190 -11.45 -19.03 11.02
CA LYS A 190 -12.62 -18.63 11.80
C LYS A 190 -13.86 -19.30 11.23
N SER A 191 -14.56 -20.10 12.03
CA SER A 191 -15.83 -20.72 11.65
C SER A 191 -16.92 -19.67 11.38
N LEU A 192 -17.68 -19.87 10.33
CA LEU A 192 -18.92 -19.14 10.05
C LEU A 192 -20.02 -19.80 10.88
N GLY A 193 -20.57 -19.13 11.87
CA GLY A 193 -21.48 -19.67 12.88
C GLY A 193 -22.77 -20.34 12.38
N ASN A 194 -22.99 -20.38 11.06
CA ASN A 194 -24.13 -21.03 10.38
C ASN A 194 -23.83 -22.47 9.88
N GLY A 195 -22.66 -23.02 10.18
CA GLY A 195 -22.25 -24.36 9.76
C GLY A 195 -21.89 -24.49 8.26
N SER A 196 -21.95 -23.41 7.48
CA SER A 196 -21.71 -23.44 6.03
C SER A 196 -20.25 -23.37 5.61
N GLY A 197 -19.32 -23.22 6.56
CA GLY A 197 -17.90 -23.16 6.24
C GLY A 197 -17.08 -22.34 7.22
N SER A 198 -15.89 -21.99 6.80
CA SER A 198 -14.94 -21.18 7.58
C SER A 198 -14.20 -20.20 6.70
N TRP A 199 -13.91 -19.04 7.24
CA TRP A 199 -12.92 -18.15 6.65
C TRP A 199 -11.51 -18.56 7.04
N CYS A 200 -10.61 -18.45 6.09
CA CYS A 200 -9.18 -18.65 6.32
C CYS A 200 -8.39 -17.48 5.73
N GLY A 201 -7.54 -16.89 6.53
CA GLY A 201 -6.58 -15.88 6.06
C GLY A 201 -5.28 -16.55 5.65
N VAL A 202 -4.86 -16.33 4.41
CA VAL A 202 -3.63 -16.84 3.83
C VAL A 202 -2.69 -15.67 3.57
N GLU A 203 -1.47 -15.74 4.10
CA GLU A 203 -0.39 -14.83 3.73
C GLU A 203 0.33 -15.40 2.52
N ILE A 204 0.43 -14.60 1.47
CA ILE A 204 1.14 -14.98 0.25
C ILE A 204 2.64 -14.91 0.50
N LEU A 205 3.34 -15.99 0.19
CA LEU A 205 4.80 -16.00 0.13
C LEU A 205 5.26 -15.35 -1.18
N GLU A 206 6.34 -14.60 -1.11
CA GLU A 206 6.94 -14.03 -2.32
C GLU A 206 7.39 -15.19 -3.23
N GLY A 207 6.76 -15.28 -4.39
CA GLY A 207 7.13 -16.21 -5.47
C GLY A 207 8.22 -15.62 -6.36
N GLY A 208 8.49 -16.27 -7.49
CA GLY A 208 9.31 -15.68 -8.55
C GLY A 208 8.74 -14.32 -9.01
N ALA A 209 9.59 -13.50 -9.63
CA ALA A 209 9.23 -12.14 -10.05
C ALA A 209 7.94 -12.10 -10.89
N ASP A 210 7.77 -13.06 -11.79
CA ASP A 210 6.59 -13.14 -12.68
C ASP A 210 5.32 -13.46 -11.91
N THR A 211 5.36 -14.39 -10.94
CA THR A 211 4.20 -14.75 -10.10
C THR A 211 3.79 -13.57 -9.21
N THR A 212 4.78 -12.88 -8.65
CA THR A 212 4.54 -11.70 -7.82
C THR A 212 3.92 -10.56 -8.63
N ALA A 213 4.42 -10.31 -9.84
CA ALA A 213 3.87 -9.30 -10.75
C ALA A 213 2.44 -9.65 -11.18
N ALA A 214 2.19 -10.90 -11.55
CA ALA A 214 0.86 -11.38 -11.93
C ALA A 214 -0.14 -11.26 -10.77
N TRP A 215 0.25 -11.63 -9.54
CA TRP A 215 -0.58 -11.47 -8.35
C TRP A 215 -0.95 -10.01 -8.10
N ARG A 216 0.02 -9.09 -8.19
CA ARG A 216 -0.22 -7.66 -8.05
C ARG A 216 -1.19 -7.13 -9.11
N GLY A 217 -1.01 -7.57 -10.37
CA GLY A 217 -1.93 -7.22 -11.46
C GLY A 217 -3.38 -7.64 -11.16
N VAL A 218 -3.59 -8.82 -10.58
CA VAL A 218 -4.93 -9.26 -10.14
C VAL A 218 -5.47 -8.35 -9.04
N VAL A 219 -4.67 -8.05 -8.01
CA VAL A 219 -5.09 -7.13 -6.93
C VAL A 219 -5.45 -5.75 -7.48
N ASP A 220 -4.71 -5.25 -8.45
CA ASP A 220 -4.93 -3.92 -9.05
C ASP A 220 -6.19 -3.86 -9.91
N SER A 221 -6.56 -4.96 -10.57
CA SER A 221 -7.74 -5.03 -11.44
C SER A 221 -9.07 -5.05 -10.68
N ILE A 222 -9.05 -5.30 -9.38
CA ILE A 222 -10.26 -5.30 -8.54
C ILE A 222 -10.52 -3.88 -8.03
N HIS A 223 -11.72 -3.39 -8.26
CA HIS A 223 -12.18 -2.04 -7.92
C HIS A 223 -13.01 -2.00 -6.64
#